data_4df27eb6a25725c7fe4f654fb240f14f
#
_entry.id   4df27eb6a25725c7fe4f654fb240f14f
#
_cell.length_a   1.000
_cell.length_b   1.000
_cell.length_c   1.000
_cell.angle_alpha   90.00
_cell.angle_beta   90.00
_cell.angle_gamma   90.00
#
_symmetry.space_group_name_H-M   'P 1'
#
loop_
_entity.id
_entity.type
_entity.pdbx_description
1 polymer ?
#
loop_
_entity_poly.entity_id
_entity_poly.type
_entity_poly.pdbx_seq_one_letter_code
_entity_poly.pdbx_strand_id
1 'polypeptide(L)'
;MLRGILALSLLAAPALAPEQKTDPLAGNPGINNYYRVRPDVATAGQPSDQALADIQKAGFKTIINLRTEQEGSLEEKPKVEALGLEYHNIPIGSDGISKEQVALFEKILGDSETHPVFVHCASSNRVGAMWFIHQVLGEGKDEASALEEAKKAGLKPSLEGTAREFVEKNRAPK
;
A
#
# COMPACT_ATOMS: atom_id res chain seq x y z
N MET A 1 -25.68 -25.32 -65.35
CA MET A 1 -25.20 -25.91 -64.14
C MET A 1 -24.63 -24.79 -63.24
N LEU A 2 -25.44 -24.31 -62.29
CA LEU A 2 -25.06 -23.20 -61.42
C LEU A 2 -24.69 -23.79 -60.08
N ARG A 3 -23.41 -23.66 -59.68
CA ARG A 3 -22.90 -24.08 -58.35
C ARG A 3 -23.05 -22.90 -57.39
N GLY A 4 -24.01 -22.98 -56.46
CA GLY A 4 -24.14 -22.03 -55.35
C GLY A 4 -23.05 -22.28 -54.31
N ILE A 5 -22.28 -21.25 -53.99
CA ILE A 5 -21.33 -21.23 -52.92
C ILE A 5 -22.06 -20.77 -51.64
N LEU A 6 -22.23 -21.68 -50.69
CA LEU A 6 -22.78 -21.36 -49.37
C LEU A 6 -21.67 -20.72 -48.54
N ALA A 7 -21.77 -19.42 -48.23
CA ALA A 7 -20.87 -18.74 -47.32
C ALA A 7 -21.30 -19.01 -45.89
N LEU A 8 -20.49 -19.75 -45.16
CA LEU A 8 -20.67 -20.01 -43.72
C LEU A 8 -20.13 -18.83 -42.92
N SER A 9 -21.02 -17.95 -42.45
CA SER A 9 -20.66 -16.84 -41.57
C SER A 9 -20.35 -17.38 -40.16
N LEU A 10 -19.08 -17.36 -39.78
CA LEU A 10 -18.63 -17.66 -38.42
C LEU A 10 -18.96 -16.44 -37.55
N LEU A 11 -20.00 -16.50 -36.72
CA LEU A 11 -20.23 -15.53 -35.66
C LEU A 11 -19.17 -15.74 -34.56
N ALA A 12 -18.22 -14.80 -34.49
CA ALA A 12 -17.30 -14.73 -33.32
C ALA A 12 -18.10 -14.34 -32.09
N ALA A 13 -18.09 -15.20 -31.05
CA ALA A 13 -18.65 -14.87 -29.77
C ALA A 13 -17.86 -13.72 -29.14
N PRO A 14 -18.51 -12.74 -28.49
CA PRO A 14 -17.80 -11.67 -27.82
C PRO A 14 -16.93 -12.28 -26.69
N ALA A 15 -15.63 -11.95 -26.69
CA ALA A 15 -14.73 -12.30 -25.59
C ALA A 15 -15.27 -11.63 -24.31
N LEU A 16 -15.56 -12.43 -23.28
CA LEU A 16 -15.89 -11.91 -21.96
C LEU A 16 -14.70 -11.05 -21.49
N ALA A 17 -14.98 -9.78 -21.18
CA ALA A 17 -14.02 -8.91 -20.51
C ALA A 17 -13.58 -9.56 -19.20
N PRO A 18 -12.28 -9.47 -18.82
CA PRO A 18 -11.82 -10.05 -17.56
C PRO A 18 -12.61 -9.44 -16.42
N GLU A 19 -13.23 -10.30 -15.61
CA GLU A 19 -13.96 -9.93 -14.40
C GLU A 19 -12.98 -9.19 -13.48
N GLN A 20 -13.20 -7.89 -13.27
CA GLN A 20 -12.40 -7.12 -12.31
C GLN A 20 -12.67 -7.70 -10.92
N LYS A 21 -11.73 -8.47 -10.40
CA LYS A 21 -11.79 -8.94 -9.01
C LYS A 21 -11.91 -7.71 -8.11
N THR A 22 -13.06 -7.55 -7.47
CA THR A 22 -13.25 -6.52 -6.44
C THR A 22 -12.23 -6.74 -5.34
N ASP A 23 -11.59 -5.66 -4.88
CA ASP A 23 -10.63 -5.74 -3.77
C ASP A 23 -11.36 -6.25 -2.51
N PRO A 24 -10.96 -7.42 -1.96
CA PRO A 24 -11.68 -8.06 -0.85
C PRO A 24 -11.67 -7.25 0.45
N LEU A 25 -10.76 -6.27 0.57
CA LEU A 25 -10.67 -5.40 1.75
C LEU A 25 -11.37 -4.04 1.55
N ALA A 26 -11.81 -3.72 0.34
CA ALA A 26 -12.52 -2.47 0.07
C ALA A 26 -13.83 -2.42 0.88
N GLY A 27 -14.00 -1.36 1.70
CA GLY A 27 -15.17 -1.19 2.55
C GLY A 27 -15.19 -2.06 3.82
N ASN A 28 -14.10 -2.76 4.17
CA ASN A 28 -14.01 -3.49 5.42
C ASN A 28 -14.13 -2.52 6.62
N PRO A 29 -15.16 -2.69 7.49
CA PRO A 29 -15.41 -1.75 8.59
C PRO A 29 -14.33 -1.76 9.69
N GLY A 30 -13.49 -2.81 9.71
CA GLY A 30 -12.35 -2.93 10.62
C GLY A 30 -11.06 -2.25 10.11
N ILE A 31 -11.09 -1.61 8.93
CA ILE A 31 -9.92 -0.99 8.31
C ILE A 31 -10.25 0.46 7.91
N ASN A 32 -9.78 1.41 8.69
CA ASN A 32 -9.98 2.82 8.41
C ASN A 32 -9.04 3.33 7.30
N ASN A 33 -9.53 4.22 6.43
CA ASN A 33 -8.74 4.87 5.38
C ASN A 33 -7.97 3.87 4.49
N TYR A 34 -8.62 2.75 4.17
CA TYR A 34 -8.05 1.75 3.27
C TYR A 34 -7.89 2.31 1.86
N TYR A 35 -6.71 2.11 1.28
CA TYR A 35 -6.45 2.44 -0.11
C TYR A 35 -5.43 1.46 -0.72
N ARG A 36 -5.77 0.88 -1.88
CA ARG A 36 -4.86 0.02 -2.65
C ARG A 36 -4.00 0.90 -3.55
N VAL A 37 -2.77 1.17 -3.14
CA VAL A 37 -1.84 2.05 -3.89
C VAL A 37 -1.21 1.35 -5.10
N ARG A 38 -1.03 0.02 -5.02
CA ARG A 38 -0.56 -0.87 -6.11
C ARG A 38 -1.25 -2.23 -5.97
N PRO A 39 -1.27 -3.07 -7.01
CA PRO A 39 -1.88 -4.41 -6.93
C PRO A 39 -1.34 -5.26 -5.75
N ASP A 40 -0.10 -5.03 -5.38
CA ASP A 40 0.64 -5.76 -4.34
C ASP A 40 0.92 -4.94 -3.06
N VAL A 41 0.42 -3.69 -2.97
CA VAL A 41 0.58 -2.83 -1.79
C VAL A 41 -0.73 -2.14 -1.43
N ALA A 42 -1.14 -2.27 -0.18
CA ALA A 42 -2.26 -1.52 0.40
C ALA A 42 -1.81 -0.66 1.58
N THR A 43 -2.52 0.44 1.79
CA THR A 43 -2.28 1.41 2.87
C THR A 43 -3.54 1.61 3.68
N ALA A 44 -3.40 1.87 5.00
CA ALA A 44 -4.56 2.06 5.87
C ALA A 44 -4.21 2.77 7.19
N GLY A 45 -5.25 3.08 7.96
CA GLY A 45 -5.17 3.28 9.41
C GLY A 45 -5.09 1.95 10.14
N GLN A 46 -5.16 1.99 11.48
CA GLN A 46 -5.07 0.80 12.33
C GLN A 46 -6.18 -0.21 11.99
N PRO A 47 -5.84 -1.44 11.58
CA PRO A 47 -6.83 -2.51 11.46
C PRO A 47 -7.26 -3.03 12.84
N SER A 48 -8.51 -3.48 12.95
CA SER A 48 -8.95 -4.25 14.11
C SER A 48 -8.34 -5.66 14.12
N ASP A 49 -8.37 -6.34 15.26
CA ASP A 49 -7.87 -7.73 15.36
C ASP A 49 -8.59 -8.66 14.35
N GLN A 50 -9.90 -8.47 14.15
CA GLN A 50 -10.64 -9.22 13.13
C GLN A 50 -10.18 -8.89 11.71
N ALA A 51 -9.89 -7.62 11.44
CA ALA A 51 -9.41 -7.19 10.13
C ALA A 51 -8.01 -7.72 9.80
N LEU A 52 -7.14 -7.98 10.79
CA LEU A 52 -5.87 -8.65 10.56
C LEU A 52 -6.07 -10.06 9.94
N ALA A 53 -7.06 -10.80 10.42
CA ALA A 53 -7.42 -12.10 9.81
C ALA A 53 -7.98 -11.95 8.39
N ASP A 54 -8.73 -10.88 8.12
CA ASP A 54 -9.25 -10.62 6.77
C ASP A 54 -8.13 -10.19 5.80
N ILE A 55 -7.13 -9.43 6.28
CA ILE A 55 -5.92 -9.08 5.53
C ILE A 55 -5.14 -10.36 5.14
N GLN A 56 -4.98 -11.28 6.08
CA GLN A 56 -4.35 -12.58 5.81
C GLN A 56 -5.12 -13.38 4.76
N LYS A 57 -6.44 -13.48 4.88
CA LYS A 57 -7.31 -14.19 3.90
C LYS A 57 -7.29 -13.53 2.52
N ALA A 58 -7.08 -12.21 2.45
CA ALA A 58 -6.90 -11.46 1.21
C ALA A 58 -5.56 -11.72 0.52
N GLY A 59 -4.69 -12.56 1.13
CA GLY A 59 -3.44 -13.04 0.56
C GLY A 59 -2.24 -12.13 0.82
N PHE A 60 -2.34 -11.15 1.72
CA PHE A 60 -1.18 -10.39 2.15
C PHE A 60 -0.20 -11.30 2.90
N LYS A 61 1.08 -11.01 2.78
CA LYS A 61 2.16 -11.75 3.44
C LYS A 61 2.80 -10.94 4.58
N THR A 62 2.85 -9.64 4.42
CA THR A 62 3.63 -8.75 5.29
C THR A 62 2.78 -7.57 5.78
N ILE A 63 2.91 -7.26 7.06
CA ILE A 63 2.40 -6.06 7.70
C ILE A 63 3.58 -5.13 8.03
N ILE A 64 3.51 -3.88 7.58
CA ILE A 64 4.37 -2.79 8.05
C ILE A 64 3.55 -1.88 8.96
N ASN A 65 3.93 -1.79 10.22
CA ASN A 65 3.29 -0.91 11.21
C ASN A 65 4.19 0.30 11.52
N LEU A 66 3.70 1.51 11.23
CA LEU A 66 4.42 2.76 11.49
C LEU A 66 4.09 3.38 12.86
N ARG A 67 3.37 2.68 13.72
CA ARG A 67 3.02 3.11 15.07
C ARG A 67 4.20 2.93 16.00
N THR A 68 4.25 3.77 17.02
CA THR A 68 5.23 3.66 18.12
C THR A 68 4.82 2.55 19.11
N GLU A 69 5.73 2.18 20.00
CA GLU A 69 5.45 1.23 21.08
C GLU A 69 4.31 1.72 21.98
N GLN A 70 4.31 3.02 22.32
CA GLN A 70 3.27 3.64 23.12
C GLN A 70 1.88 3.59 22.46
N GLU A 71 1.83 3.40 21.16
CA GLU A 71 0.59 3.21 20.40
C GLU A 71 0.20 1.74 20.24
N GLY A 72 0.93 0.81 20.86
CA GLY A 72 0.62 -0.62 20.87
C GLY A 72 1.16 -1.40 19.67
N SER A 73 2.32 -1.00 19.10
CA SER A 73 2.93 -1.76 18.00
C SER A 73 3.49 -3.11 18.47
N LEU A 74 3.97 -3.20 19.72
CA LEU A 74 4.51 -4.44 20.28
C LEU A 74 3.39 -5.48 20.54
N GLU A 75 2.22 -5.04 20.98
CA GLU A 75 1.05 -5.89 21.25
C GLU A 75 0.43 -6.43 19.98
N GLU A 76 0.63 -5.77 18.84
CA GLU A 76 0.14 -6.23 17.55
C GLU A 76 1.01 -7.34 16.96
N LYS A 77 2.33 -7.28 17.17
CA LYS A 77 3.29 -8.23 16.59
C LYS A 77 2.88 -9.70 16.80
N PRO A 78 2.64 -10.21 18.01
CA PRO A 78 2.29 -11.61 18.22
C PRO A 78 0.96 -11.99 17.55
N LYS A 79 0.02 -11.04 17.39
CA LYS A 79 -1.25 -11.29 16.71
C LYS A 79 -1.06 -11.50 15.20
N VAL A 80 -0.21 -10.68 14.58
CA VAL A 80 0.14 -10.77 13.17
C VAL A 80 0.92 -12.06 12.88
N GLU A 81 1.92 -12.36 13.68
CA GLU A 81 2.74 -13.57 13.54
C GLU A 81 1.93 -14.86 13.76
N ALA A 82 0.94 -14.86 14.67
CA ALA A 82 0.03 -15.97 14.88
C ALA A 82 -0.86 -16.29 13.65
N LEU A 83 -1.05 -15.30 12.75
CA LEU A 83 -1.73 -15.47 11.47
C LEU A 83 -0.79 -15.95 10.35
N GLY A 84 0.51 -16.15 10.65
CA GLY A 84 1.51 -16.53 9.65
C GLY A 84 1.96 -15.37 8.75
N LEU A 85 1.69 -14.14 9.15
CA LEU A 85 2.14 -12.93 8.45
C LEU A 85 3.50 -12.47 9.00
N GLU A 86 4.33 -11.92 8.13
CA GLU A 86 5.56 -11.22 8.52
C GLU A 86 5.22 -9.84 9.09
N TYR A 87 5.89 -9.45 10.18
CA TYR A 87 5.64 -8.18 10.86
C TYR A 87 6.89 -7.32 10.94
N HIS A 88 6.81 -6.11 10.38
CA HIS A 88 7.84 -5.08 10.50
C HIS A 88 7.29 -3.85 11.20
N ASN A 89 7.95 -3.43 12.27
CA ASN A 89 7.66 -2.15 12.91
C ASN A 89 8.70 -1.10 12.51
N ILE A 90 8.23 -0.01 11.90
CA ILE A 90 9.03 1.18 11.56
C ILE A 90 8.41 2.35 12.30
N PRO A 91 8.70 2.53 13.60
CA PRO A 91 8.01 3.49 14.43
C PRO A 91 8.35 4.92 14.01
N ILE A 92 7.33 5.70 13.62
CA ILE A 92 7.45 7.13 13.31
C ILE A 92 6.76 7.90 14.43
N GLY A 93 7.56 8.59 15.26
CA GLY A 93 7.12 9.39 16.37
C GLY A 93 7.03 10.89 16.07
N SER A 94 7.06 11.70 17.12
CA SER A 94 7.05 13.18 17.04
C SER A 94 8.32 13.78 16.42
N ASP A 95 9.43 13.02 16.44
CA ASP A 95 10.73 13.48 15.94
C ASP A 95 10.81 13.49 14.40
N GLY A 96 9.72 13.08 13.75
CA GLY A 96 9.62 13.07 12.29
C GLY A 96 10.06 11.77 11.64
N ILE A 97 10.48 11.85 10.38
CA ILE A 97 10.88 10.71 9.55
C ILE A 97 12.40 10.73 9.38
N SER A 98 13.06 9.60 9.69
CA SER A 98 14.51 9.45 9.54
C SER A 98 14.91 8.73 8.25
N LYS A 99 16.19 8.84 7.87
CA LYS A 99 16.76 8.12 6.71
C LYS A 99 16.72 6.60 6.90
N GLU A 100 16.96 6.15 8.12
CA GLU A 100 16.97 4.72 8.48
C GLU A 100 15.58 4.11 8.34
N GLN A 101 14.54 4.85 8.75
CA GLN A 101 13.15 4.44 8.59
C GLN A 101 12.77 4.32 7.11
N VAL A 102 13.14 5.32 6.30
CA VAL A 102 12.90 5.28 4.85
C VAL A 102 13.69 4.15 4.21
N ALA A 103 14.97 3.98 4.53
CA ALA A 103 15.78 2.90 3.98
C ALA A 103 15.23 1.51 4.32
N LEU A 104 14.73 1.30 5.53
CA LEU A 104 14.07 0.05 5.92
C LEU A 104 12.76 -0.17 5.16
N PHE A 105 11.96 0.87 5.01
CA PHE A 105 10.72 0.83 4.23
C PHE A 105 10.99 0.45 2.77
N GLU A 106 11.96 1.10 2.13
CA GLU A 106 12.40 0.82 0.76
C GLU A 106 12.90 -0.63 0.62
N LYS A 107 13.69 -1.11 1.57
CA LYS A 107 14.20 -2.48 1.58
C LYS A 107 13.06 -3.50 1.57
N ILE A 108 12.03 -3.32 2.42
CA ILE A 108 10.89 -4.23 2.51
C ILE A 108 10.07 -4.16 1.22
N LEU A 109 9.76 -2.97 0.71
CA LEU A 109 9.01 -2.81 -0.54
C LEU A 109 9.76 -3.27 -1.79
N GLY A 110 11.09 -3.31 -1.75
CA GLY A 110 11.93 -3.80 -2.85
C GLY A 110 12.11 -5.31 -2.87
N ASP A 111 11.74 -6.01 -1.81
CA ASP A 111 11.85 -7.47 -1.70
C ASP A 111 10.56 -8.15 -2.15
N SER A 112 10.61 -8.86 -3.28
CA SER A 112 9.46 -9.56 -3.84
C SER A 112 8.90 -10.66 -2.92
N GLU A 113 9.70 -11.21 -2.01
CA GLU A 113 9.26 -12.27 -1.10
C GLU A 113 8.32 -11.74 -0.02
N THR A 114 8.40 -10.44 0.32
CA THR A 114 7.51 -9.79 1.30
C THR A 114 6.11 -9.51 0.74
N HIS A 115 5.93 -9.47 -0.57
CA HIS A 115 4.67 -9.08 -1.20
C HIS A 115 3.61 -10.18 -1.23
N PRO A 116 2.31 -9.84 -1.16
CA PRO A 116 1.73 -8.48 -1.01
C PRO A 116 1.91 -7.88 0.39
N VAL A 117 2.15 -6.54 0.44
CA VAL A 117 2.43 -5.79 1.67
C VAL A 117 1.24 -4.92 2.09
N PHE A 118 0.87 -4.97 3.36
CA PHE A 118 -0.11 -4.07 3.97
C PHE A 118 0.59 -3.10 4.92
N VAL A 119 0.50 -1.81 4.64
CA VAL A 119 1.15 -0.75 5.43
C VAL A 119 0.10 0.02 6.22
N HIS A 120 0.31 0.18 7.52
CA HIS A 120 -0.60 0.98 8.33
C HIS A 120 0.10 1.83 9.41
N CYS A 121 -0.66 2.77 9.94
CA CYS A 121 -0.37 3.46 11.19
C CYS A 121 -1.68 3.64 11.98
N ALA A 122 -1.82 4.65 12.82
CA ALA A 122 -3.09 4.90 13.51
C ALA A 122 -4.20 5.38 12.55
N SER A 123 -3.91 6.31 11.62
CA SER A 123 -4.90 6.99 10.78
C SER A 123 -4.51 7.16 9.31
N SER A 124 -3.56 6.37 8.82
CA SER A 124 -2.96 6.42 7.49
C SER A 124 -2.10 7.66 7.16
N ASN A 125 -2.02 8.68 8.01
CA ASN A 125 -1.29 9.91 7.73
C ASN A 125 0.24 9.69 7.56
N ARG A 126 0.86 8.95 8.49
CA ARG A 126 2.29 8.57 8.39
C ARG A 126 2.56 7.67 7.19
N VAL A 127 1.60 6.80 6.88
CA VAL A 127 1.67 5.94 5.69
C VAL A 127 1.69 6.79 4.43
N GLY A 128 0.79 7.77 4.32
CA GLY A 128 0.78 8.71 3.18
C GLY A 128 2.08 9.49 3.07
N ALA A 129 2.69 9.92 4.19
CA ALA A 129 3.98 10.62 4.18
C ALA A 129 5.12 9.71 3.68
N MET A 130 5.20 8.48 4.18
CA MET A 130 6.18 7.50 3.72
C MET A 130 5.98 7.13 2.26
N TRP A 131 4.72 7.00 1.81
CA TRP A 131 4.40 6.70 0.42
C TRP A 131 4.82 7.84 -0.53
N PHE A 132 4.60 9.11 -0.13
CA PHE A 132 5.09 10.27 -0.87
C PHE A 132 6.61 10.24 -1.03
N ILE A 133 7.36 10.00 0.07
CA ILE A 133 8.82 9.94 0.06
C ILE A 133 9.30 8.81 -0.85
N HIS A 134 8.71 7.62 -0.73
CA HIS A 134 8.99 6.46 -1.58
C HIS A 134 8.81 6.78 -3.06
N GLN A 135 7.68 7.36 -3.45
CA GLN A 135 7.41 7.67 -4.85
C GLN A 135 8.38 8.70 -5.43
N VAL A 136 8.75 9.72 -4.65
CA VAL A 136 9.64 10.77 -5.15
C VAL A 136 11.09 10.34 -5.16
N LEU A 137 11.59 9.77 -4.07
CA LEU A 137 13.01 9.40 -3.93
C LEU A 137 13.33 8.00 -4.44
N GLY A 138 12.44 7.03 -4.24
CA GLY A 138 12.62 5.64 -4.65
C GLY A 138 12.23 5.40 -6.10
N GLU A 139 11.07 5.90 -6.53
CA GLU A 139 10.56 5.68 -7.90
C GLU A 139 10.88 6.83 -8.88
N GLY A 140 11.39 7.96 -8.40
CA GLY A 140 11.69 9.14 -9.23
C GLY A 140 10.45 9.85 -9.79
N LYS A 141 9.29 9.65 -9.18
CA LYS A 141 8.02 10.26 -9.60
C LYS A 141 8.04 11.76 -9.35
N ASP A 142 7.35 12.52 -10.20
CA ASP A 142 7.18 13.96 -9.96
C ASP A 142 6.37 14.23 -8.69
N GLU A 143 6.73 15.31 -7.98
CA GLU A 143 6.14 15.60 -6.67
C GLU A 143 4.63 15.86 -6.70
N ALA A 144 4.11 16.44 -7.78
CA ALA A 144 2.70 16.76 -7.87
C ALA A 144 1.87 15.48 -7.96
N SER A 145 2.25 14.56 -8.84
CA SER A 145 1.61 13.25 -8.98
C SER A 145 1.78 12.39 -7.73
N ALA A 146 2.98 12.39 -7.13
CA ALA A 146 3.23 11.65 -5.89
C ALA A 146 2.38 12.18 -4.73
N LEU A 147 2.20 13.50 -4.64
CA LEU A 147 1.38 14.11 -3.60
C LEU A 147 -0.11 13.74 -3.73
N GLU A 148 -0.64 13.73 -4.94
CA GLU A 148 -2.04 13.34 -5.17
C GLU A 148 -2.30 11.88 -4.75
N GLU A 149 -1.38 10.98 -5.04
CA GLU A 149 -1.49 9.59 -4.59
C GLU A 149 -1.29 9.44 -3.08
N ALA A 150 -0.32 10.16 -2.50
CA ALA A 150 -0.09 10.15 -1.06
C ALA A 150 -1.32 10.66 -0.27
N LYS A 151 -2.03 11.66 -0.78
CA LYS A 151 -3.30 12.13 -0.19
C LYS A 151 -4.38 11.04 -0.23
N LYS A 152 -4.49 10.28 -1.31
CA LYS A 152 -5.38 9.12 -1.39
C LYS A 152 -4.95 8.03 -0.39
N ALA A 153 -3.64 7.84 -0.19
CA ALA A 153 -3.08 6.96 0.81
C ALA A 153 -3.18 7.48 2.25
N GLY A 154 -3.78 8.66 2.46
CA GLY A 154 -4.11 9.21 3.77
C GLY A 154 -3.22 10.34 4.28
N LEU A 155 -2.30 10.88 3.46
CA LEU A 155 -1.49 12.04 3.83
C LEU A 155 -2.37 13.25 4.14
N LYS A 156 -2.15 13.84 5.30
CA LYS A 156 -2.85 15.05 5.77
C LYS A 156 -1.89 16.25 5.83
N PRO A 157 -2.42 17.48 5.82
CA PRO A 157 -1.59 18.71 5.87
C PRO A 157 -0.60 18.74 7.04
N SER A 158 -0.91 18.09 8.16
CA SER A 158 -0.04 18.04 9.35
C SER A 158 1.30 17.34 9.14
N LEU A 159 1.42 16.44 8.16
CA LEU A 159 2.69 15.76 7.83
C LEU A 159 3.18 16.06 6.40
N GLU A 160 2.39 16.77 5.57
CA GLU A 160 2.81 17.09 4.20
C GLU A 160 4.11 17.91 4.19
N GLY A 161 4.20 18.95 5.07
CA GLY A 161 5.41 19.76 5.19
C GLY A 161 6.64 18.94 5.56
N THR A 162 6.52 18.08 6.56
CA THR A 162 7.62 17.19 7.00
C THR A 162 8.08 16.24 5.88
N ALA A 163 7.14 15.66 5.13
CA ALA A 163 7.48 14.76 4.04
C ALA A 163 8.19 15.49 2.88
N ARG A 164 7.73 16.68 2.52
CA ARG A 164 8.37 17.53 1.50
C ARG A 164 9.78 17.97 1.92
N GLU A 165 9.94 18.41 3.16
CA GLU A 165 11.24 18.80 3.71
C GLU A 165 12.23 17.61 3.69
N PHE A 166 11.75 16.40 4.02
CA PHE A 166 12.57 15.21 3.92
C PHE A 166 13.02 14.96 2.48
N VAL A 167 12.13 15.04 1.50
CA VAL A 167 12.44 14.87 0.08
C VAL A 167 13.46 15.91 -0.37
N GLU A 168 13.25 17.19 -0.05
CA GLU A 168 14.16 18.29 -0.43
C GLU A 168 15.58 18.06 0.11
N LYS A 169 15.71 17.70 1.39
CA LYS A 169 17.01 17.44 2.04
C LYS A 169 17.74 16.20 1.53
N ASN A 170 17.02 15.24 0.95
CA ASN A 170 17.59 13.93 0.57
C ASN A 170 17.57 13.66 -0.93
N ARG A 171 17.07 14.58 -1.73
CA ARG A 171 17.15 14.49 -3.19
C ARG A 171 18.62 14.63 -3.63
N ALA A 172 19.08 13.74 -4.51
CA ALA A 172 20.39 13.89 -5.14
C ALA A 172 20.49 15.25 -5.86
N PRO A 173 21.61 15.97 -5.76
CA PRO A 173 21.81 17.19 -6.53
C PRO A 173 21.65 16.87 -8.04
N LYS A 174 20.93 17.74 -8.74
CA LYS A 174 20.73 17.65 -10.19
C LYS A 174 22.02 17.91 -10.93
#